data_925096f198ea4ad7448292cc685b93c0
#
_entry.id   925096f198ea4ad7448292cc685b93c0
#
_cell.length_a   1.000
_cell.length_b   1.000
_cell.length_c   1.000
_cell.angle_alpha   90.00
_cell.angle_beta   90.00
_cell.angle_gamma   90.00
#
_symmetry.space_group_name_H-M   'P 1'
#
loop_
_entity.id
_entity.type
_entity.pdbx_description
1 polymer ?
#
loop_
_entity_poly.entity_id
_entity_poly.type
_entity_poly.pdbx_seq_one_letter_code
_entity_poly.pdbx_strand_id
1 'polypeptide(L)'
;MKKAIGLLLAGLFLSALLGGCASSPGEEKKEEAGDEPQVYPLPVNVMGRYEESEQDMLPRFRYSLAEVHEVDGRQGIAWYDGMYYVSGSTTLSVYDAGWNCVKVNSSPFDGMETTANHIGDIDVWDGEIYAGVEYFMDGAARDLQIAVYDAETLQVKRTFPVSEESGQTEVSGITVDPDSSSVWMCCWEDGESGRYLYRYSLGDGSYLGKYHLQAPPQWIQGIVYYDGWIYITSDDGTADLGEADHIYRCRVDLESTSFSVMLERTLDDVTLQGEIEGISVDRGAGRMLISYNRGSRIVLGMVRGLYEGYEGEIHEVFVYDMYPGN
;
A
#
# COMPACT_ATOMS: atom_id res chain seq x y z
N MET A 1 17.87 -28.89 -39.86
CA MET A 1 16.97 -28.60 -40.98
C MET A 1 16.18 -27.35 -40.53
N LYS A 2 16.61 -26.17 -40.90
CA LYS A 2 16.25 -25.33 -42.06
C LYS A 2 14.79 -24.88 -42.00
N LYS A 3 14.64 -23.60 -41.73
CA LYS A 3 13.96 -22.47 -42.43
C LYS A 3 12.54 -22.22 -41.92
N ALA A 4 11.98 -21.01 -41.91
CA ALA A 4 12.32 -19.73 -42.55
C ALA A 4 11.64 -18.55 -41.89
N ILE A 5 12.28 -17.45 -42.04
CA ILE A 5 11.96 -16.03 -41.88
C ILE A 5 10.79 -15.61 -42.77
N GLY A 6 9.93 -14.74 -42.30
CA GLY A 6 8.93 -14.02 -43.08
C GLY A 6 8.82 -12.57 -42.67
N LEU A 7 9.60 -11.73 -43.30
CA LEU A 7 9.56 -10.25 -43.31
C LEU A 7 8.51 -9.82 -44.31
N LEU A 8 7.64 -8.86 -44.02
CA LEU A 8 6.92 -8.12 -45.08
C LEU A 8 6.85 -6.62 -44.78
N LEU A 9 7.33 -5.92 -45.78
CA LEU A 9 7.56 -4.48 -45.92
C LEU A 9 6.28 -3.66 -46.10
N ALA A 10 6.51 -2.40 -45.84
CA ALA A 10 5.81 -1.17 -46.11
C ALA A 10 5.08 -1.04 -47.47
N GLY A 11 4.06 -0.21 -47.46
CA GLY A 11 3.45 0.39 -48.68
C GLY A 11 2.91 1.80 -48.39
N LEU A 12 3.71 2.79 -48.70
CA LEU A 12 3.28 4.17 -48.92
C LEU A 12 2.44 4.25 -50.20
N PHE A 13 1.31 4.97 -50.16
CA PHE A 13 0.70 5.55 -51.34
C PHE A 13 0.41 7.04 -51.15
N LEU A 14 1.17 7.81 -51.86
CA LEU A 14 1.03 9.24 -52.12
C LEU A 14 0.22 9.37 -53.43
N SER A 15 -0.87 10.11 -53.43
CA SER A 15 -1.54 10.53 -54.66
C SER A 15 -1.98 11.99 -54.53
N ALA A 16 -1.25 12.83 -55.19
CA ALA A 16 -1.68 14.20 -55.51
C ALA A 16 -2.53 14.18 -56.79
N LEU A 17 -3.59 14.91 -56.82
CA LEU A 17 -4.24 15.36 -58.05
C LEU A 17 -4.76 16.79 -57.88
N LEU A 18 -4.22 17.62 -58.72
CA LEU A 18 -4.59 19.01 -59.01
C LEU A 18 -5.88 19.05 -59.86
N GLY A 19 -6.67 20.07 -59.67
CA GLY A 19 -7.56 20.48 -60.74
C GLY A 19 -8.81 21.23 -60.35
N GLY A 20 -8.87 22.52 -60.68
CA GLY A 20 -10.04 23.16 -61.22
C GLY A 20 -10.73 24.22 -60.38
N CYS A 21 -10.42 25.47 -60.70
CA CYS A 21 -11.22 26.65 -60.34
C CYS A 21 -12.62 26.62 -60.97
N ALA A 22 -13.64 26.92 -60.16
CA ALA A 22 -14.89 27.53 -60.65
C ALA A 22 -15.43 28.48 -59.56
N SER A 23 -15.47 29.73 -59.86
CA SER A 23 -16.05 30.83 -59.10
C SER A 23 -17.59 30.78 -59.18
N SER A 24 -18.26 30.94 -58.06
CA SER A 24 -19.66 31.36 -57.96
C SER A 24 -19.90 32.15 -56.65
N PRO A 25 -20.92 33.01 -56.63
CA PRO A 25 -20.87 34.26 -55.87
C PRO A 25 -21.42 34.17 -54.43
N GLY A 26 -20.89 35.02 -53.64
CA GLY A 26 -21.46 35.68 -52.47
C GLY A 26 -22.42 34.89 -51.58
N GLU A 27 -21.90 34.28 -50.53
CA GLU A 27 -22.60 34.04 -49.28
C GLU A 27 -22.00 34.88 -48.18
N GLU A 28 -22.83 35.73 -47.58
CA GLU A 28 -22.49 36.50 -46.37
C GLU A 28 -22.01 35.54 -45.27
N LYS A 29 -20.78 35.68 -44.84
CA LYS A 29 -20.31 35.06 -43.63
C LYS A 29 -21.05 35.69 -42.46
N LYS A 30 -21.99 34.91 -41.87
CA LYS A 30 -22.37 35.11 -40.48
C LYS A 30 -21.10 34.93 -39.66
N GLU A 31 -20.68 35.97 -38.96
CA GLU A 31 -19.75 35.87 -37.84
C GLU A 31 -20.38 34.91 -36.84
N GLU A 32 -19.80 33.71 -36.71
CA GLU A 32 -20.05 32.88 -35.54
C GLU A 32 -19.53 33.67 -34.34
N ALA A 33 -20.47 34.04 -33.49
CA ALA A 33 -20.14 34.56 -32.17
C ALA A 33 -19.22 33.54 -31.51
N GLY A 34 -17.97 33.90 -31.26
CA GLY A 34 -16.99 33.06 -30.55
C GLY A 34 -17.62 32.61 -29.23
N ASP A 35 -17.68 31.33 -29.00
CA ASP A 35 -17.99 30.78 -27.71
C ASP A 35 -17.02 31.41 -26.70
N GLU A 36 -17.51 32.31 -25.89
CA GLU A 36 -16.78 32.74 -24.68
C GLU A 36 -16.52 31.47 -23.86
N PRO A 37 -15.28 31.29 -23.36
CA PRO A 37 -14.98 30.11 -22.56
C PRO A 37 -15.98 30.08 -21.39
N GLN A 38 -16.77 29.02 -21.33
CA GLN A 38 -17.75 28.81 -20.28
C GLN A 38 -16.97 28.59 -18.98
N VAL A 39 -16.89 29.63 -18.17
CA VAL A 39 -16.30 29.53 -16.84
C VAL A 39 -17.29 28.77 -15.97
N TYR A 40 -17.02 27.48 -15.76
CA TYR A 40 -17.74 26.72 -14.75
C TYR A 40 -17.32 27.24 -13.38
N PRO A 41 -18.22 27.80 -12.58
CA PRO A 41 -17.87 28.16 -11.23
C PRO A 41 -17.44 26.87 -10.51
N LEU A 42 -16.22 26.85 -9.99
CA LEU A 42 -15.80 25.77 -9.10
C LEU A 42 -16.86 25.68 -7.99
N PRO A 43 -17.37 24.47 -7.71
CA PRO A 43 -18.34 24.31 -6.64
C PRO A 43 -17.72 24.81 -5.35
N VAL A 44 -18.29 25.88 -4.80
CA VAL A 44 -17.82 26.64 -3.62
C VAL A 44 -17.74 25.77 -2.36
N ASN A 45 -18.20 24.52 -2.42
CA ASN A 45 -18.28 23.60 -1.28
C ASN A 45 -17.21 22.50 -1.23
N VAL A 46 -16.27 22.45 -2.17
CA VAL A 46 -15.18 21.47 -2.10
C VAL A 46 -14.05 21.93 -1.18
N MET A 47 -13.96 23.22 -0.89
CA MET A 47 -12.94 23.81 -0.03
C MET A 47 -13.42 24.11 1.41
N GLY A 48 -14.65 23.76 1.75
CA GLY A 48 -15.28 24.27 2.98
C GLY A 48 -15.21 23.38 4.21
N ARG A 49 -14.63 22.18 4.15
CA ARG A 49 -14.59 21.25 5.30
C ARG A 49 -13.20 20.86 5.78
N TYR A 50 -12.17 21.20 5.05
CA TYR A 50 -10.78 21.01 5.43
C TYR A 50 -10.02 22.32 5.25
N GLU A 51 -10.02 23.15 6.27
CA GLU A 51 -8.87 23.97 6.55
C GLU A 51 -7.86 23.02 7.20
N GLU A 52 -7.07 22.30 6.38
CA GLU A 52 -5.84 21.72 6.88
C GLU A 52 -5.07 22.89 7.50
N SER A 53 -4.88 22.85 8.81
CA SER A 53 -4.02 23.83 9.44
C SER A 53 -2.61 23.63 8.84
N GLU A 54 -1.83 24.69 8.69
CA GLU A 54 -0.42 24.56 8.28
C GLU A 54 0.31 23.52 9.14
N GLN A 55 -0.17 23.29 10.35
CA GLN A 55 0.35 22.32 11.29
C GLN A 55 0.06 20.87 10.89
N ASP A 56 -1.05 20.61 10.20
CA ASP A 56 -1.38 19.28 9.70
C ASP A 56 -0.51 18.89 8.48
N MET A 57 0.12 19.86 7.82
CA MET A 57 1.04 19.61 6.71
C MET A 57 2.45 19.23 7.17
N LEU A 58 2.81 19.50 8.42
CA LEU A 58 4.11 19.12 8.98
C LEU A 58 4.07 17.69 9.51
N PRO A 59 5.21 16.95 9.49
CA PRO A 59 5.30 15.64 10.13
C PRO A 59 4.79 15.69 11.58
N ARG A 60 3.97 14.70 11.94
CA ARG A 60 3.42 14.61 13.30
C ARG A 60 4.46 14.26 14.34
N PHE A 61 5.47 13.52 13.90
CA PHE A 61 6.54 13.05 14.76
C PHE A 61 7.92 13.36 14.17
N ARG A 62 8.89 13.46 15.06
CA ARG A 62 10.30 13.33 14.74
C ARG A 62 10.72 11.92 15.14
N TYR A 63 11.56 11.32 14.32
CA TYR A 63 11.96 9.93 14.47
C TYR A 63 13.48 9.82 14.71
N SER A 64 13.88 8.89 15.54
CA SER A 64 15.28 8.52 15.73
C SER A 64 15.39 7.01 15.67
N LEU A 65 16.18 6.49 14.74
CA LEU A 65 16.47 5.06 14.69
C LEU A 65 17.10 4.62 16.00
N ALA A 66 16.44 3.71 16.70
CA ALA A 66 16.87 3.20 18.00
C ALA A 66 17.52 1.81 17.87
N GLU A 67 16.87 0.90 17.14
CA GLU A 67 17.25 -0.51 17.05
C GLU A 67 16.94 -1.04 15.64
N VAL A 68 17.67 -2.10 15.23
CA VAL A 68 17.36 -2.90 14.03
C VAL A 68 17.49 -4.36 14.43
N HIS A 69 16.48 -5.16 14.12
CA HIS A 69 16.42 -6.57 14.48
C HIS A 69 16.11 -7.44 13.28
N GLU A 70 16.93 -8.46 13.06
CA GLU A 70 16.65 -9.48 12.05
C GLU A 70 15.53 -10.40 12.55
N VAL A 71 14.58 -10.70 11.67
CA VAL A 71 13.39 -11.51 11.96
C VAL A 71 13.16 -12.55 10.86
N ASP A 72 12.39 -13.59 11.18
CA ASP A 72 12.01 -14.63 10.23
C ASP A 72 10.61 -14.33 9.65
N GLY A 73 10.56 -13.38 8.72
CA GLY A 73 9.33 -12.96 8.04
C GLY A 73 9.53 -11.69 7.23
N ARG A 74 9.01 -11.68 6.02
CA ARG A 74 9.29 -10.64 5.03
C ARG A 74 8.09 -9.72 4.76
N GLN A 75 6.98 -9.85 5.44
CA GLN A 75 5.78 -9.09 5.11
C GLN A 75 5.44 -8.08 6.22
N GLY A 76 4.68 -8.45 7.19
CA GLY A 76 4.11 -7.54 8.17
C GLY A 76 4.77 -7.58 9.53
N ILE A 77 4.51 -6.53 10.28
CA ILE A 77 4.89 -6.37 11.68
C ILE A 77 3.73 -5.80 12.48
N ALA A 78 3.44 -6.35 13.65
CA ALA A 78 2.49 -5.78 14.59
C ALA A 78 3.03 -5.85 16.02
N TRP A 79 2.60 -4.91 16.85
CA TRP A 79 2.90 -4.91 18.28
C TRP A 79 1.61 -5.06 19.11
N TYR A 80 1.61 -5.97 20.08
CA TYR A 80 0.51 -6.12 21.01
C TYR A 80 1.00 -6.69 22.34
N ASP A 81 0.61 -6.06 23.44
CA ASP A 81 0.87 -6.50 24.82
C ASP A 81 2.33 -6.91 25.11
N GLY A 82 3.28 -6.12 24.60
CA GLY A 82 4.71 -6.35 24.80
C GLY A 82 5.34 -7.43 23.92
N MET A 83 4.60 -7.94 22.94
CA MET A 83 5.06 -8.92 21.97
C MET A 83 5.06 -8.33 20.57
N TYR A 84 5.96 -8.81 19.72
CA TYR A 84 6.00 -8.47 18.30
C TYR A 84 5.56 -9.66 17.47
N TYR A 85 4.66 -9.42 16.54
CA TYR A 85 4.10 -10.40 15.61
C TYR A 85 4.64 -10.10 14.23
N VAL A 86 5.18 -11.09 13.55
CA VAL A 86 5.78 -10.94 12.22
C VAL A 86 5.14 -11.92 11.27
N SER A 87 4.71 -11.44 10.10
CA SER A 87 4.27 -12.31 9.01
C SER A 87 5.36 -12.49 7.97
N GLY A 88 5.52 -13.73 7.53
CA GLY A 88 6.08 -14.03 6.23
C GLY A 88 4.95 -14.39 5.27
N SER A 89 5.24 -14.55 3.99
CA SER A 89 4.20 -14.92 3.00
C SER A 89 3.41 -16.19 3.38
N THR A 90 4.03 -17.08 4.17
CA THR A 90 3.43 -18.38 4.56
C THR A 90 3.67 -18.74 6.02
N THR A 91 4.03 -17.78 6.86
CA THR A 91 4.33 -18.01 8.28
C THR A 91 3.80 -16.89 9.15
N LEU A 92 3.54 -17.19 10.41
CA LEU A 92 3.33 -16.21 11.48
C LEU A 92 4.30 -16.51 12.62
N SER A 93 5.04 -15.52 13.08
CA SER A 93 6.03 -15.65 14.15
C SER A 93 5.77 -14.64 15.25
N VAL A 94 6.11 -14.99 16.48
CA VAL A 94 6.00 -14.10 17.66
C VAL A 94 7.36 -13.95 18.32
N TYR A 95 7.72 -12.72 18.63
CA TYR A 95 8.95 -12.37 19.33
C TYR A 95 8.63 -11.70 20.65
N ASP A 96 9.44 -12.00 21.67
CA ASP A 96 9.35 -11.33 22.97
C ASP A 96 9.99 -9.93 22.93
N ALA A 97 9.91 -9.19 24.03
CA ALA A 97 10.51 -7.85 24.15
C ALA A 97 12.05 -7.83 23.98
N GLY A 98 12.70 -8.98 24.02
CA GLY A 98 14.14 -9.14 23.73
C GLY A 98 14.40 -9.60 22.31
N TRP A 99 13.41 -9.61 21.44
CA TRP A 99 13.47 -10.08 20.05
C TRP A 99 13.88 -11.55 19.91
N ASN A 100 13.56 -12.38 20.92
CA ASN A 100 13.70 -13.82 20.80
C ASN A 100 12.41 -14.39 20.18
N CYS A 101 12.54 -15.17 19.12
CA CYS A 101 11.40 -15.88 18.54
C CYS A 101 10.90 -16.93 19.55
N VAL A 102 9.66 -16.76 20.03
CA VAL A 102 9.06 -17.62 21.06
C VAL A 102 7.97 -18.54 20.51
N LYS A 103 7.46 -18.24 19.33
CA LYS A 103 6.43 -19.05 18.67
C LYS A 103 6.44 -18.86 17.16
N VAL A 104 6.15 -19.93 16.43
CA VAL A 104 5.99 -19.90 14.97
C VAL A 104 4.79 -20.79 14.58
N ASN A 105 3.97 -20.29 13.65
CA ASN A 105 3.03 -21.10 12.89
C ASN A 105 3.49 -21.16 11.43
N SER A 106 3.95 -22.31 10.98
CA SER A 106 4.41 -22.56 9.60
C SER A 106 3.32 -23.10 8.66
N SER A 107 2.09 -23.17 9.13
CA SER A 107 0.91 -23.60 8.37
C SER A 107 -0.27 -22.67 8.64
N PRO A 108 -0.13 -21.36 8.39
CA PRO A 108 -1.13 -20.36 8.81
C PRO A 108 -2.47 -20.50 8.06
N PHE A 109 -2.50 -21.21 6.95
CA PHE A 109 -3.71 -21.42 6.14
C PHE A 109 -4.50 -22.66 6.56
N ASP A 110 -3.97 -23.47 7.50
CA ASP A 110 -4.70 -24.63 8.01
C ASP A 110 -6.00 -24.21 8.68
N GLY A 111 -7.10 -24.82 8.27
CA GLY A 111 -8.44 -24.51 8.78
C GLY A 111 -9.20 -23.44 7.99
N MET A 112 -8.61 -22.82 6.97
CA MET A 112 -9.33 -21.94 6.06
C MET A 112 -10.21 -22.73 5.09
N GLU A 113 -11.43 -22.22 4.83
CA GLU A 113 -12.33 -22.81 3.83
C GLU A 113 -11.90 -22.43 2.40
N THR A 114 -11.42 -21.20 2.24
CA THR A 114 -10.93 -20.69 0.94
C THR A 114 -9.41 -20.78 0.89
N THR A 115 -8.90 -21.28 -0.21
CA THR A 115 -7.46 -21.50 -0.41
C THR A 115 -6.71 -20.16 -0.39
N ALA A 116 -5.60 -20.14 0.34
CA ALA A 116 -4.65 -19.04 0.36
C ALA A 116 -3.23 -19.57 0.33
N ASN A 117 -2.27 -18.76 -0.14
CA ASN A 117 -0.84 -19.09 -0.17
C ASN A 117 0.04 -17.87 0.14
N HIS A 118 -0.57 -16.73 0.45
CA HIS A 118 0.13 -15.49 0.72
C HIS A 118 -0.56 -14.73 1.87
N ILE A 119 0.24 -14.22 2.79
CA ILE A 119 -0.12 -13.25 3.83
C ILE A 119 0.65 -11.98 3.49
N GLY A 120 -0.03 -10.83 3.52
CA GLY A 120 0.59 -9.51 3.49
C GLY A 120 0.93 -8.99 4.90
N ASP A 121 0.71 -7.70 5.12
CA ASP A 121 0.87 -7.06 6.43
C ASP A 121 -0.18 -7.57 7.44
N ILE A 122 0.08 -7.34 8.72
CA ILE A 122 -0.76 -7.77 9.83
C ILE A 122 -0.95 -6.65 10.86
N ASP A 123 -2.05 -6.69 11.57
CA ASP A 123 -2.25 -5.90 12.79
C ASP A 123 -2.82 -6.77 13.92
N VAL A 124 -2.62 -6.36 15.17
CA VAL A 124 -3.12 -7.11 16.34
C VAL A 124 -3.98 -6.22 17.22
N TRP A 125 -5.20 -6.65 17.44
CA TRP A 125 -6.15 -5.95 18.30
C TRP A 125 -6.95 -6.92 19.16
N ASP A 126 -7.09 -6.62 20.45
CA ASP A 126 -7.87 -7.39 21.44
C ASP A 126 -7.57 -8.90 21.42
N GLY A 127 -6.28 -9.26 21.30
CA GLY A 127 -5.84 -10.67 21.30
C GLY A 127 -6.12 -11.42 19.99
N GLU A 128 -6.42 -10.70 18.91
CA GLU A 128 -6.64 -11.25 17.57
C GLU A 128 -5.69 -10.61 16.56
N ILE A 129 -5.08 -11.45 15.70
CA ILE A 129 -4.27 -10.99 14.57
C ILE A 129 -5.19 -10.87 13.37
N TYR A 130 -5.21 -9.72 12.75
CA TYR A 130 -5.88 -9.45 11.48
C TYR A 130 -4.84 -9.46 10.38
N ALA A 131 -5.07 -10.24 9.33
CA ALA A 131 -4.16 -10.40 8.21
C ALA A 131 -4.92 -10.30 6.88
N GLY A 132 -4.36 -9.58 5.91
CA GLY A 132 -4.76 -9.72 4.53
C GLY A 132 -4.19 -11.03 3.99
N VAL A 133 -5.04 -11.91 3.45
CA VAL A 133 -4.61 -13.17 2.88
C VAL A 133 -5.26 -13.40 1.52
N GLU A 134 -4.52 -14.07 0.63
CA GLU A 134 -4.94 -14.28 -0.74
C GLU A 134 -4.29 -15.52 -1.35
N TYR A 135 -4.77 -15.91 -2.51
CA TYR A 135 -4.05 -16.82 -3.37
C TYR A 135 -3.33 -16.02 -4.48
N PHE A 136 -2.03 -15.87 -4.31
CA PHE A 136 -1.19 -15.12 -5.24
C PHE A 136 -0.45 -16.08 -6.17
N MET A 137 -0.53 -15.86 -7.49
CA MET A 137 0.18 -16.64 -8.51
C MET A 137 0.34 -15.83 -9.79
N ASP A 138 1.54 -15.91 -10.38
CA ASP A 138 1.86 -15.30 -11.67
C ASP A 138 1.59 -13.77 -11.73
N GLY A 139 1.78 -13.08 -10.60
CA GLY A 139 1.58 -11.63 -10.48
C GLY A 139 0.12 -11.21 -10.36
N ALA A 140 -0.78 -12.13 -10.01
CA ALA A 140 -2.18 -11.83 -9.79
C ALA A 140 -2.69 -12.50 -8.51
N ALA A 141 -3.50 -11.77 -7.77
CA ALA A 141 -4.18 -12.25 -6.58
C ALA A 141 -5.63 -12.64 -6.88
N ARG A 142 -6.15 -13.58 -6.11
CA ARG A 142 -7.55 -14.00 -6.07
C ARG A 142 -7.91 -14.55 -4.71
N ASP A 143 -9.18 -14.75 -4.48
CA ASP A 143 -9.67 -15.32 -3.22
C ASP A 143 -9.23 -14.48 -2.01
N LEU A 144 -9.29 -13.15 -2.15
CA LEU A 144 -8.89 -12.18 -1.15
C LEU A 144 -9.75 -12.31 0.11
N GLN A 145 -9.11 -12.32 1.27
CA GLN A 145 -9.80 -12.48 2.55
C GLN A 145 -9.15 -11.63 3.65
N ILE A 146 -9.94 -11.25 4.63
CA ILE A 146 -9.46 -10.85 5.95
C ILE A 146 -9.44 -12.12 6.79
N ALA A 147 -8.27 -12.58 7.20
CA ALA A 147 -8.13 -13.70 8.11
C ALA A 147 -7.89 -13.19 9.53
N VAL A 148 -8.58 -13.81 10.49
CA VAL A 148 -8.44 -13.47 11.91
C VAL A 148 -7.92 -14.70 12.64
N TYR A 149 -6.77 -14.52 13.28
CA TYR A 149 -6.10 -15.55 14.06
C TYR A 149 -6.18 -15.22 15.55
N ASP A 150 -6.11 -16.21 16.37
CA ASP A 150 -5.91 -16.06 17.79
C ASP A 150 -4.44 -15.73 18.07
N ALA A 151 -4.17 -14.60 18.73
CA ALA A 151 -2.81 -14.11 18.96
C ALA A 151 -1.99 -15.02 19.91
N GLU A 152 -2.65 -15.78 20.79
CA GLU A 152 -1.95 -16.71 21.66
C GLU A 152 -1.58 -18.00 20.94
N THR A 153 -2.49 -18.57 20.14
CA THR A 153 -2.29 -19.89 19.49
C THR A 153 -1.78 -19.80 18.07
N LEU A 154 -1.91 -18.64 17.40
CA LEU A 154 -1.67 -18.40 15.99
C LEU A 154 -2.54 -19.22 15.05
N GLN A 155 -3.69 -19.74 15.55
CA GLN A 155 -4.61 -20.53 14.74
C GLN A 155 -5.72 -19.66 14.16
N VAL A 156 -6.19 -19.98 12.96
CA VAL A 156 -7.33 -19.32 12.31
C VAL A 156 -8.58 -19.45 13.20
N LYS A 157 -9.22 -18.35 13.50
CA LYS A 157 -10.52 -18.28 14.17
C LYS A 157 -11.67 -18.14 13.19
N ARG A 158 -11.50 -17.26 12.21
CA ARG A 158 -12.49 -16.96 11.16
C ARG A 158 -11.83 -16.26 9.98
N THR A 159 -12.51 -16.29 8.85
CA THR A 159 -12.14 -15.50 7.67
C THR A 159 -13.36 -14.77 7.13
N PHE A 160 -13.12 -13.62 6.50
CA PHE A 160 -14.14 -12.85 5.79
C PHE A 160 -13.68 -12.65 4.35
N PRO A 161 -14.48 -12.99 3.34
CA PRO A 161 -14.12 -12.70 1.96
C PRO A 161 -14.12 -11.19 1.72
N VAL A 162 -13.13 -10.69 1.00
CA VAL A 162 -13.14 -9.33 0.50
C VAL A 162 -14.28 -9.19 -0.51
N SER A 163 -15.07 -8.12 -0.38
CA SER A 163 -16.23 -7.90 -1.23
C SER A 163 -15.82 -7.56 -2.67
N GLU A 164 -16.41 -8.20 -3.67
CA GLU A 164 -16.22 -7.86 -5.08
C GLU A 164 -16.65 -6.41 -5.40
N GLU A 165 -17.62 -5.85 -4.65
CA GLU A 165 -18.08 -4.47 -4.82
C GLU A 165 -16.99 -3.44 -4.48
N SER A 166 -15.99 -3.81 -3.67
CA SER A 166 -14.88 -2.94 -3.34
C SER A 166 -14.03 -2.60 -4.56
N GLY A 167 -13.89 -3.55 -5.50
CA GLY A 167 -12.95 -3.49 -6.59
C GLY A 167 -11.49 -3.64 -6.14
N GLN A 168 -11.27 -4.14 -4.91
CA GLN A 168 -9.95 -4.46 -4.39
C GLN A 168 -9.40 -5.71 -5.12
N THR A 169 -8.16 -5.65 -5.58
CA THR A 169 -7.56 -6.67 -6.45
C THR A 169 -6.42 -7.44 -5.80
N GLU A 170 -5.95 -6.95 -4.63
CA GLU A 170 -4.83 -7.53 -3.89
C GLU A 170 -4.91 -7.07 -2.42
N VAL A 171 -4.16 -7.69 -1.51
CA VAL A 171 -4.11 -7.34 -0.09
C VAL A 171 -2.65 -7.20 0.38
N SER A 172 -2.11 -5.97 0.42
CA SER A 172 -0.79 -5.69 0.97
C SER A 172 -0.87 -5.31 2.44
N GLY A 173 -1.46 -4.18 2.75
CA GLY A 173 -1.55 -3.67 4.11
C GLY A 173 -2.92 -3.82 4.75
N ILE A 174 -2.92 -4.00 6.08
CA ILE A 174 -4.13 -4.10 6.89
C ILE A 174 -3.92 -3.46 8.26
N THR A 175 -4.93 -2.78 8.78
CA THR A 175 -4.91 -2.27 10.17
C THR A 175 -6.29 -2.21 10.79
N VAL A 176 -6.35 -2.31 12.11
CA VAL A 176 -7.57 -2.17 12.91
C VAL A 176 -7.70 -0.74 13.40
N ASP A 177 -8.84 -0.13 13.13
CA ASP A 177 -9.28 1.14 13.68
C ASP A 177 -10.39 0.88 14.70
N PRO A 178 -10.06 0.84 16.00
CA PRO A 178 -11.03 0.58 17.04
C PRO A 178 -12.00 1.74 17.24
N ASP A 179 -11.60 2.96 16.91
CA ASP A 179 -12.43 4.15 17.13
C ASP A 179 -13.65 4.16 16.22
N SER A 180 -13.51 3.63 15.01
CA SER A 180 -14.61 3.47 14.06
C SER A 180 -15.09 2.02 13.89
N SER A 181 -14.59 1.10 14.72
CA SER A 181 -14.88 -0.35 14.64
C SER A 181 -14.65 -0.90 13.23
N SER A 182 -13.51 -0.57 12.63
CA SER A 182 -13.20 -0.90 11.26
C SER A 182 -11.88 -1.64 11.10
N VAL A 183 -11.78 -2.37 10.00
CA VAL A 183 -10.53 -2.87 9.43
C VAL A 183 -10.30 -2.09 8.15
N TRP A 184 -9.10 -1.53 8.00
CA TRP A 184 -8.66 -0.87 6.79
C TRP A 184 -7.69 -1.76 6.03
N MET A 185 -7.77 -1.72 4.70
CA MET A 185 -6.89 -2.47 3.81
C MET A 185 -6.43 -1.57 2.66
N CYS A 186 -5.30 -1.91 2.06
CA CYS A 186 -4.79 -1.29 0.84
C CYS A 186 -4.32 -2.33 -0.16
N CYS A 187 -3.90 -1.87 -1.34
CA CYS A 187 -3.35 -2.68 -2.41
C CYS A 187 -1.98 -2.14 -2.81
N TRP A 188 -1.06 -3.03 -3.09
CA TRP A 188 0.26 -2.71 -3.63
C TRP A 188 0.23 -2.28 -5.12
N GLU A 189 -0.76 -2.72 -5.88
CA GLU A 189 -0.81 -2.54 -7.33
C GLU A 189 -0.72 -1.08 -7.78
N ASP A 190 0.03 -0.85 -8.86
CA ASP A 190 0.03 0.41 -9.61
C ASP A 190 -1.19 0.46 -10.54
N GLY A 191 -2.31 0.90 -10.03
CA GLY A 191 -3.55 0.93 -10.80
C GLY A 191 -4.70 1.59 -10.07
N GLU A 192 -5.89 1.29 -10.50
CA GLU A 192 -7.11 1.84 -9.88
C GLU A 192 -7.24 1.38 -8.41
N SER A 193 -6.93 0.11 -8.13
CA SER A 193 -7.06 -0.47 -6.80
C SER A 193 -6.08 0.13 -5.79
N GLY A 194 -4.84 0.40 -6.18
CA GLY A 194 -3.82 1.01 -5.30
C GLY A 194 -4.07 2.47 -4.94
N ARG A 195 -5.16 3.07 -5.42
CA ARG A 195 -5.51 4.47 -5.15
C ARG A 195 -6.45 4.67 -3.99
N TYR A 196 -6.85 3.59 -3.30
CA TYR A 196 -7.86 3.64 -2.26
C TYR A 196 -7.41 2.94 -0.98
N LEU A 197 -7.93 3.41 0.15
CA LEU A 197 -8.06 2.61 1.36
C LEU A 197 -9.48 2.02 1.40
N TYR A 198 -9.55 0.74 1.68
CA TYR A 198 -10.79 -0.03 1.74
C TYR A 198 -11.18 -0.26 3.19
N ARG A 199 -12.44 -0.01 3.51
CA ARG A 199 -12.95 -0.11 4.86
C ARG A 199 -13.92 -1.26 5.02
N TYR A 200 -13.69 -2.09 6.00
CA TYR A 200 -14.53 -3.23 6.37
C TYR A 200 -14.93 -3.14 7.82
N SER A 201 -16.06 -3.76 8.18
CA SER A 201 -16.53 -3.86 9.54
C SER A 201 -15.63 -4.79 10.36
N LEU A 202 -15.17 -4.32 11.52
CA LEU A 202 -14.37 -5.12 12.45
C LEU A 202 -15.17 -6.33 13.00
N GLY A 203 -16.50 -6.20 13.09
CA GLY A 203 -17.36 -7.22 13.68
C GLY A 203 -17.65 -8.42 12.78
N ASP A 204 -17.91 -8.16 11.49
CA ASP A 204 -18.40 -9.18 10.56
C ASP A 204 -17.74 -9.17 9.19
N GLY A 205 -16.73 -8.32 8.97
CA GLY A 205 -16.00 -8.21 7.72
C GLY A 205 -16.81 -7.63 6.56
N SER A 206 -18.02 -7.07 6.81
CA SER A 206 -18.81 -6.46 5.74
C SER A 206 -18.12 -5.21 5.17
N TYR A 207 -18.20 -5.04 3.84
CA TYR A 207 -17.65 -3.88 3.16
C TYR A 207 -18.42 -2.61 3.51
N LEU A 208 -17.71 -1.57 3.97
CA LEU A 208 -18.28 -0.30 4.39
C LEU A 208 -18.02 0.85 3.41
N GLY A 209 -17.09 0.68 2.49
CA GLY A 209 -16.74 1.69 1.49
C GLY A 209 -15.25 1.78 1.21
N LYS A 210 -14.88 2.64 0.26
CA LYS A 210 -13.49 2.95 -0.04
C LYS A 210 -13.27 4.45 -0.11
N TYR A 211 -12.07 4.89 0.23
CA TYR A 211 -11.68 6.29 0.32
C TYR A 211 -10.50 6.55 -0.60
N HIS A 212 -10.70 7.47 -1.55
CA HIS A 212 -9.65 7.81 -2.50
C HIS A 212 -8.50 8.54 -1.82
N LEU A 213 -7.28 8.09 -2.02
CA LEU A 213 -6.08 8.77 -1.57
C LEU A 213 -5.77 9.92 -2.52
N GLN A 214 -5.79 11.16 -2.03
CA GLN A 214 -5.40 12.33 -2.80
C GLN A 214 -3.90 12.51 -2.72
N ALA A 215 -3.24 12.40 -3.87
CA ALA A 215 -1.84 12.06 -4.06
C ALA A 215 -1.51 10.66 -3.52
N PRO A 216 -2.07 9.59 -4.17
CA PRO A 216 -1.84 8.22 -3.71
C PRO A 216 -0.33 7.90 -3.80
N PRO A 217 0.28 7.37 -2.73
CA PRO A 217 1.63 6.83 -2.81
C PRO A 217 1.69 5.67 -3.81
N GLN A 218 2.85 5.43 -4.39
CA GLN A 218 3.08 4.25 -5.24
C GLN A 218 3.47 3.06 -4.37
N TRP A 219 3.08 1.87 -4.77
CA TRP A 219 3.52 0.62 -4.16
C TRP A 219 3.33 0.60 -2.64
N ILE A 220 2.08 0.81 -2.19
CA ILE A 220 1.74 0.78 -0.77
C ILE A 220 1.88 -0.65 -0.25
N GLN A 221 2.72 -0.86 0.78
CA GLN A 221 2.97 -2.18 1.35
C GLN A 221 2.26 -2.39 2.70
N GLY A 222 2.42 -1.47 3.63
CA GLY A 222 1.85 -1.59 4.96
C GLY A 222 1.07 -0.36 5.39
N ILE A 223 0.12 -0.56 6.30
CA ILE A 223 -0.65 0.53 6.92
C ILE A 223 -0.84 0.28 8.41
N VAL A 224 -0.81 1.35 9.20
CA VAL A 224 -1.17 1.30 10.63
C VAL A 224 -2.05 2.47 11.04
N TYR A 225 -3.15 2.18 11.74
CA TYR A 225 -3.98 3.19 12.37
C TYR A 225 -3.40 3.59 13.72
N TYR A 226 -3.12 4.87 13.89
CA TYR A 226 -2.65 5.43 15.14
C TYR A 226 -3.17 6.85 15.36
N ASP A 227 -3.91 7.05 16.46
CA ASP A 227 -4.37 8.36 16.93
C ASP A 227 -5.13 9.19 15.87
N GLY A 228 -6.11 8.56 15.20
CA GLY A 228 -6.98 9.18 14.19
C GLY A 228 -6.34 9.30 12.81
N TRP A 229 -5.15 8.72 12.59
CA TRP A 229 -4.42 8.75 11.33
C TRP A 229 -4.07 7.33 10.87
N ILE A 230 -4.00 7.14 9.57
CA ILE A 230 -3.39 5.95 8.97
C ILE A 230 -2.02 6.37 8.43
N TYR A 231 -0.97 5.68 8.90
CA TYR A 231 0.38 5.77 8.38
C TYR A 231 0.58 4.67 7.35
N ILE A 232 1.34 4.98 6.32
CA ILE A 232 1.42 4.18 5.09
C ILE A 232 2.88 4.03 4.73
N THR A 233 3.39 2.81 4.57
CA THR A 233 4.68 2.55 3.93
C THR A 233 4.53 2.46 2.43
N SER A 234 5.48 3.01 1.69
CA SER A 234 5.50 3.02 0.23
C SER A 234 6.88 2.63 -0.28
N ASP A 235 6.92 1.63 -1.16
CA ASP A 235 8.12 1.13 -1.85
C ASP A 235 8.41 2.01 -3.07
N ASP A 236 8.48 3.33 -2.85
CA ASP A 236 8.62 4.35 -3.89
C ASP A 236 10.04 4.84 -4.07
N GLY A 237 10.99 4.29 -3.30
CA GLY A 237 12.42 4.53 -3.44
C GLY A 237 13.09 3.60 -4.45
N THR A 238 14.37 3.85 -4.70
CA THR A 238 15.21 2.99 -5.53
C THR A 238 16.64 3.02 -5.00
N ALA A 239 17.05 1.99 -4.28
CA ALA A 239 18.36 1.94 -3.64
C ALA A 239 19.52 2.06 -4.62
N ASP A 240 19.41 1.53 -5.84
CA ASP A 240 20.42 1.67 -6.90
C ASP A 240 20.62 3.13 -7.37
N LEU A 241 19.65 4.01 -7.13
CA LEU A 241 19.72 5.45 -7.39
C LEU A 241 19.99 6.27 -6.14
N GLY A 242 20.04 5.64 -4.96
CA GLY A 242 20.19 6.30 -3.67
C GLY A 242 18.93 7.05 -3.25
N GLU A 243 17.77 6.61 -3.74
CA GLU A 243 16.46 7.13 -3.37
C GLU A 243 15.88 6.28 -2.23
N ALA A 244 15.42 6.94 -1.18
CA ALA A 244 14.84 6.30 -0.01
C ALA A 244 13.34 6.08 -0.20
N ASP A 245 12.80 5.07 0.50
CA ASP A 245 11.37 4.87 0.65
C ASP A 245 10.77 5.87 1.63
N HIS A 246 9.44 5.95 1.64
CA HIS A 246 8.73 6.94 2.42
C HIS A 246 7.66 6.33 3.33
N ILE A 247 7.41 7.05 4.43
CA ILE A 247 6.18 6.92 5.21
C ILE A 247 5.31 8.13 4.88
N TYR A 248 4.09 7.84 4.48
CA TYR A 248 3.03 8.83 4.34
C TYR A 248 2.00 8.68 5.44
N ARG A 249 1.11 9.64 5.55
CA ARG A 249 -0.05 9.56 6.43
C ARG A 249 -1.26 10.24 5.84
N CYS A 250 -2.43 9.81 6.26
CA CYS A 250 -3.68 10.51 6.01
C CYS A 250 -4.55 10.49 7.27
N ARG A 251 -5.34 11.54 7.45
CA ARG A 251 -6.30 11.62 8.56
C ARG A 251 -7.56 10.85 8.18
N VAL A 252 -8.07 10.06 9.12
CA VAL A 252 -9.35 9.36 8.94
C VAL A 252 -10.49 10.36 9.13
N ASP A 253 -11.27 10.59 8.07
CA ASP A 253 -12.51 11.38 8.08
C ASP A 253 -13.61 10.62 7.36
N LEU A 254 -14.48 9.98 8.13
CA LEU A 254 -15.54 9.14 7.60
C LEU A 254 -16.68 9.91 6.91
N GLU A 255 -16.73 11.22 7.05
CA GLU A 255 -17.68 12.07 6.33
C GLU A 255 -17.16 12.45 4.92
N SER A 256 -15.88 12.25 4.67
CA SER A 256 -15.25 12.46 3.36
C SER A 256 -15.38 11.21 2.48
N THR A 257 -15.11 11.34 1.19
CA THR A 257 -14.93 10.24 0.24
C THR A 257 -13.46 10.07 -0.18
N SER A 258 -12.60 10.91 0.34
CA SER A 258 -11.16 10.92 0.03
C SER A 258 -10.35 11.41 1.22
N PHE A 259 -9.10 10.97 1.29
CA PHE A 259 -8.14 11.41 2.30
C PHE A 259 -6.97 12.12 1.64
N SER A 260 -6.59 13.29 2.18
CA SER A 260 -5.35 13.97 1.77
C SER A 260 -4.15 13.21 2.31
N VAL A 261 -3.21 12.89 1.44
CA VAL A 261 -1.99 12.17 1.81
C VAL A 261 -0.84 13.16 1.97
N MET A 262 -0.11 13.04 3.07
CA MET A 262 1.00 13.90 3.43
C MET A 262 2.24 13.06 3.72
N LEU A 263 3.40 13.57 3.36
CA LEU A 263 4.68 12.96 3.73
C LEU A 263 4.88 13.06 5.25
N GLU A 264 5.13 11.92 5.88
CA GLU A 264 5.51 11.87 7.29
C GLU A 264 7.03 11.79 7.46
N ARG A 265 7.68 10.88 6.71
CA ARG A 265 9.12 10.67 6.81
C ARG A 265 9.71 10.13 5.51
N THR A 266 10.93 10.59 5.19
CA THR A 266 11.86 9.93 4.26
C THR A 266 12.77 9.02 5.07
N LEU A 267 12.93 7.76 4.66
CA LEU A 267 13.69 6.72 5.38
C LEU A 267 15.14 6.67 4.84
N ASP A 268 15.81 7.81 4.87
CA ASP A 268 17.17 8.03 4.37
C ASP A 268 18.29 7.39 5.22
N ASP A 269 17.93 6.84 6.35
CA ASP A 269 18.80 6.02 7.23
C ASP A 269 18.77 4.52 6.90
N VAL A 270 17.87 4.07 6.01
CA VAL A 270 17.87 2.71 5.47
C VAL A 270 18.62 2.68 4.13
N THR A 271 19.53 1.74 3.98
CA THR A 271 20.36 1.62 2.77
C THR A 271 20.34 0.20 2.23
N LEU A 272 20.48 0.06 0.90
CA LEU A 272 20.43 -1.22 0.21
C LEU A 272 19.13 -1.98 0.48
N GLN A 273 18.03 -1.20 0.58
CA GLN A 273 16.68 -1.72 0.68
C GLN A 273 16.31 -2.47 -0.60
N GLY A 274 15.66 -3.58 -0.44
CA GLY A 274 15.02 -4.31 -1.54
C GLY A 274 13.57 -3.90 -1.64
N GLU A 275 12.85 -3.93 -0.51
CA GLU A 275 11.43 -3.62 -0.44
C GLU A 275 11.07 -3.26 1.00
N ILE A 276 10.42 -2.12 1.19
CA ILE A 276 9.74 -1.80 2.45
C ILE A 276 8.47 -2.63 2.52
N GLU A 277 8.04 -2.98 3.74
CA GLU A 277 6.87 -3.81 3.95
C GLU A 277 5.97 -3.23 5.04
N GLY A 278 5.59 -4.03 6.03
CA GLY A 278 4.65 -3.66 7.07
C GLY A 278 5.10 -2.55 8.00
N ILE A 279 4.14 -1.96 8.69
CA ILE A 279 4.34 -0.88 9.65
C ILE A 279 3.46 -1.10 10.88
N SER A 280 3.99 -0.81 12.06
CA SER A 280 3.24 -0.86 13.31
C SER A 280 3.68 0.22 14.30
N VAL A 281 2.93 0.39 15.37
CA VAL A 281 3.29 1.27 16.49
C VAL A 281 3.28 0.48 17.79
N ASP A 282 4.45 0.40 18.43
CA ASP A 282 4.54 0.03 19.84
C ASP A 282 3.98 1.17 20.69
N ARG A 283 2.71 1.03 21.05
CA ARG A 283 1.96 2.03 21.82
C ARG A 283 2.45 2.13 23.27
N GLY A 284 3.14 1.10 23.77
CA GLY A 284 3.70 1.06 25.13
C GLY A 284 4.96 1.91 25.26
N ALA A 285 5.84 1.83 24.28
CA ALA A 285 7.10 2.57 24.25
C ALA A 285 7.05 3.88 23.42
N GLY A 286 6.01 4.09 22.61
CA GLY A 286 5.93 5.22 21.68
C GLY A 286 6.95 5.09 20.55
N ARG A 287 6.97 3.93 19.90
CA ARG A 287 7.92 3.59 18.85
C ARG A 287 7.19 3.16 17.57
N MET A 288 7.72 3.55 16.43
CA MET A 288 7.30 3.06 15.13
C MET A 288 8.18 1.90 14.70
N LEU A 289 7.56 0.85 14.18
CA LEU A 289 8.19 -0.37 13.70
C LEU A 289 7.97 -0.46 12.20
N ILE A 290 9.00 -0.74 11.43
CA ILE A 290 8.93 -0.88 9.97
C ILE A 290 9.69 -2.13 9.57
N SER A 291 9.05 -3.03 8.82
CA SER A 291 9.72 -4.19 8.26
C SER A 291 10.32 -3.87 6.89
N TYR A 292 11.49 -4.44 6.64
CA TYR A 292 12.24 -4.30 5.41
C TYR A 292 12.82 -5.62 4.94
N ASN A 293 12.77 -5.83 3.64
CA ASN A 293 13.59 -6.81 2.95
C ASN A 293 14.82 -6.10 2.42
N ARG A 294 16.00 -6.51 2.85
CA ARG A 294 17.26 -5.87 2.47
C ARG A 294 18.24 -6.87 1.87
N GLY A 295 19.29 -6.35 1.22
CA GLY A 295 20.32 -7.18 0.61
C GLY A 295 19.98 -7.71 -0.78
N SER A 296 18.73 -7.79 -1.13
CA SER A 296 18.23 -8.16 -2.47
C SER A 296 17.82 -6.91 -3.25
N ARG A 297 18.05 -6.92 -4.57
CA ARG A 297 17.37 -6.01 -5.49
C ARG A 297 16.00 -6.57 -5.81
N ILE A 298 14.96 -5.90 -5.37
CA ILE A 298 13.58 -6.26 -5.66
C ILE A 298 13.02 -5.23 -6.65
N VAL A 299 12.39 -5.68 -7.69
CA VAL A 299 11.72 -4.84 -8.69
C VAL A 299 10.36 -5.45 -8.96
N LEU A 300 9.30 -4.74 -8.61
CA LEU A 300 7.93 -5.23 -8.71
C LEU A 300 7.76 -6.59 -8.01
N GLY A 301 8.16 -6.67 -6.73
CA GLY A 301 8.09 -7.87 -5.90
C GLY A 301 9.02 -9.02 -6.31
N MET A 302 9.86 -8.83 -7.36
CA MET A 302 10.69 -9.89 -7.92
C MET A 302 12.18 -9.65 -7.63
N VAL A 303 12.84 -10.62 -7.01
CA VAL A 303 14.28 -10.60 -6.76
C VAL A 303 15.06 -10.61 -8.07
N ARG A 304 15.90 -9.60 -8.29
CA ARG A 304 16.75 -9.39 -9.47
C ARG A 304 18.24 -9.57 -9.22
N GLY A 305 18.60 -10.03 -8.04
CA GLY A 305 19.97 -10.27 -7.62
C GLY A 305 20.24 -9.69 -6.23
N LEU A 306 21.49 -9.73 -5.82
CA LEU A 306 21.92 -9.25 -4.50
C LEU A 306 22.74 -7.95 -4.66
N TYR A 307 22.70 -7.12 -3.63
CA TYR A 307 23.63 -6.01 -3.46
C TYR A 307 25.02 -6.53 -3.06
N GLU A 308 26.06 -5.75 -3.37
CA GLU A 308 27.42 -6.10 -3.02
C GLU A 308 27.58 -6.25 -1.49
N GLY A 309 28.15 -7.36 -1.06
CA GLY A 309 28.36 -7.67 0.36
C GLY A 309 27.27 -8.54 0.99
N TYR A 310 26.20 -8.84 0.26
CA TYR A 310 25.14 -9.73 0.74
C TYR A 310 25.22 -11.10 0.10
N GLU A 311 24.95 -12.13 0.88
CA GLU A 311 24.86 -13.54 0.43
C GLU A 311 23.42 -14.02 0.25
N GLY A 312 22.45 -13.22 0.71
CA GLY A 312 21.01 -13.49 0.64
C GLY A 312 20.20 -12.26 1.00
N GLU A 313 18.89 -12.38 0.89
CA GLU A 313 17.93 -11.44 1.43
C GLU A 313 17.92 -11.58 2.96
N ILE A 314 17.83 -10.46 3.65
CA ILE A 314 17.63 -10.39 5.10
C ILE A 314 16.35 -9.63 5.39
N HIS A 315 15.63 -10.07 6.40
CA HIS A 315 14.40 -9.44 6.85
C HIS A 315 14.67 -8.76 8.18
N GLU A 316 14.39 -7.46 8.26
CA GLU A 316 14.73 -6.67 9.42
C GLU A 316 13.56 -5.78 9.84
N VAL A 317 13.41 -5.58 11.13
CA VAL A 317 12.52 -4.57 11.71
C VAL A 317 13.35 -3.40 12.21
N PHE A 318 13.09 -2.23 11.64
CA PHE A 318 13.65 -0.96 12.07
C PHE A 318 12.73 -0.34 13.11
N VAL A 319 13.28 -0.05 14.27
CA VAL A 319 12.58 0.50 15.43
C VAL A 319 12.96 1.96 15.63
N TYR A 320 12.00 2.84 15.51
CA TYR A 320 12.20 4.29 15.66
C TYR A 320 11.50 4.82 16.89
N ASP A 321 12.25 5.51 17.77
CA ASP A 321 11.63 6.33 18.82
C ASP A 321 10.88 7.49 18.19
N MET A 322 9.64 7.73 18.64
CA MET A 322 8.75 8.80 18.18
C MET A 322 8.71 9.94 19.18
N TYR A 323 8.97 11.12 18.72
CA TYR A 323 8.88 12.36 19.54
C TYR A 323 7.87 13.29 18.88
N PRO A 324 6.98 13.96 19.64
CA PRO A 324 6.06 14.92 19.07
C PRO A 324 6.77 15.90 18.15
N GLY A 325 6.18 16.16 16.98
CA GLY A 325 6.59 17.25 16.09
C GLY A 325 6.46 18.60 16.77
N ASN A 326 7.09 19.63 16.22
CA ASN A 326 7.00 21.00 16.79
C ASN A 326 5.71 21.67 16.37
#